data_a38a75a8d9581f338003fa932fb779be
#
_entry.id   a38a75a8d9581f338003fa932fb779be
#
_cell.length_a   1.000
_cell.length_b   1.000
_cell.length_c   1.000
_cell.angle_alpha   90.00
_cell.angle_beta   90.00
_cell.angle_gamma   90.00
#
_symmetry.space_group_name_H-M   'P 1'
#
loop_
_entity.id
_entity.type
_entity.pdbx_description
1 polymer ?
#
loop_
_entity_poly.entity_id
_entity_poly.type
_entity_poly.pdbx_seq_one_letter_code
_entity_poly.pdbx_strand_id
1 'polypeptide(L)'
;MKYLATTQHGIVNEVIMPYGESLRSLGWWYAQLMAESLGKKYDLSGNVIRYGRTLASCLGTTDMHSMTQEHQEGKNNKLIQFISVKKRKHEITANCEEQGRKGQVALGRILNAALNSNARALASENRMSCEISIPEITPYYIGGLLYFFMLAAVYEGAMAGINPFDQPGVEAYKKILHESVAEFIAEDNMEG
;
A
#
# COMPACT_ATOMS: atom_id res chain seq x y z
N MET A 1 3.98 -9.35 11.54
CA MET A 1 5.04 -9.12 10.53
C MET A 1 5.39 -7.64 10.42
N LYS A 2 4.48 -6.72 10.02
CA LYS A 2 4.77 -5.30 9.78
C LYS A 2 5.32 -4.56 11.00
N TYR A 3 4.73 -4.76 12.19
CA TYR A 3 5.25 -4.24 13.45
C TYR A 3 6.74 -4.63 13.66
N LEU A 4 7.06 -5.91 13.49
CA LEU A 4 8.44 -6.40 13.62
C LEU A 4 9.36 -5.82 12.53
N ALA A 5 8.86 -5.70 11.30
CA ALA A 5 9.62 -5.08 10.21
C ALA A 5 10.03 -3.64 10.58
N THR A 6 9.11 -2.86 11.13
CA THR A 6 9.38 -1.48 11.55
C THR A 6 10.31 -1.41 12.76
N THR A 7 10.06 -2.21 13.80
CA THR A 7 10.76 -2.09 15.09
C THR A 7 12.08 -2.82 15.16
N GLN A 8 12.27 -3.89 14.37
CA GLN A 8 13.49 -4.73 14.43
C GLN A 8 14.34 -4.69 13.16
N HIS A 9 13.75 -4.33 12.02
CA HIS A 9 14.45 -4.36 10.73
C HIS A 9 14.58 -2.99 10.04
N GLY A 10 14.23 -1.90 10.71
CA GLY A 10 14.40 -0.55 10.19
C GLY A 10 13.56 -0.23 8.94
N ILE A 11 12.45 -0.95 8.73
CA ILE A 11 11.52 -0.69 7.64
C ILE A 11 10.73 0.58 7.93
N VAL A 12 10.93 1.60 7.13
CA VAL A 12 10.27 2.92 7.25
C VAL A 12 9.36 3.24 6.07
N ASN A 13 9.38 2.41 5.03
CA ASN A 13 8.50 2.53 3.88
C ASN A 13 7.70 1.25 3.68
N GLU A 14 6.46 1.39 3.24
CA GLU A 14 5.61 0.26 2.87
C GLU A 14 4.97 0.55 1.51
N VAL A 15 5.14 -0.39 0.59
CA VAL A 15 4.57 -0.31 -0.76
C VAL A 15 3.52 -1.40 -0.89
N ILE A 16 2.28 -1.00 -1.17
CA ILE A 16 1.26 -1.95 -1.62
C ILE A 16 1.25 -1.98 -3.14
N MET A 17 1.32 -3.18 -3.71
CA MET A 17 1.41 -3.38 -5.15
C MET A 17 0.40 -4.43 -5.62
N PRO A 18 -0.87 -4.05 -5.83
CA PRO A 18 -1.85 -4.94 -6.43
C PRO A 18 -1.54 -5.21 -7.91
N TYR A 19 -1.74 -6.45 -8.34
CA TYR A 19 -1.54 -6.88 -9.72
C TYR A 19 -2.88 -6.99 -10.45
N GLY A 20 -3.26 -5.89 -11.09
CA GLY A 20 -4.45 -5.74 -11.91
C GLY A 20 -5.14 -4.40 -11.70
N GLU A 21 -5.53 -3.77 -12.80
CA GLU A 21 -6.15 -2.44 -12.84
C GLU A 21 -7.39 -2.33 -11.93
N SER A 22 -8.19 -3.38 -11.87
CA SER A 22 -9.40 -3.43 -11.01
C SER A 22 -9.12 -3.26 -9.51
N LEU A 23 -7.87 -3.40 -9.10
CA LEU A 23 -7.45 -3.25 -7.70
C LEU A 23 -6.69 -1.93 -7.43
N ARG A 24 -6.57 -1.03 -8.41
CA ARG A 24 -5.83 0.24 -8.27
C ARG A 24 -6.33 1.05 -7.06
N SER A 25 -7.63 1.26 -6.97
CA SER A 25 -8.24 2.03 -5.88
C SER A 25 -8.08 1.38 -4.50
N LEU A 26 -7.98 0.04 -4.46
CA LEU A 26 -7.70 -0.70 -3.22
C LEU A 26 -6.32 -0.33 -2.66
N GLY A 27 -5.32 -0.16 -3.53
CA GLY A 27 -3.98 0.24 -3.12
C GLY A 27 -3.96 1.62 -2.46
N TRP A 28 -4.63 2.60 -3.06
CA TRP A 28 -4.75 3.94 -2.46
C TRP A 28 -5.54 3.95 -1.17
N TRP A 29 -6.67 3.23 -1.13
CA TRP A 29 -7.47 3.09 0.09
C TRP A 29 -6.66 2.45 1.23
N TYR A 30 -5.87 1.42 0.92
CA TYR A 30 -4.99 0.79 1.90
C TYR A 30 -3.92 1.76 2.43
N ALA A 31 -3.27 2.51 1.54
CA ALA A 31 -2.27 3.50 1.92
C ALA A 31 -2.88 4.56 2.85
N GLN A 32 -4.08 5.06 2.54
CA GLN A 32 -4.82 5.98 3.41
C GLN A 32 -5.09 5.35 4.77
N LEU A 33 -5.69 4.15 4.81
CA LEU A 33 -6.03 3.46 6.06
C LEU A 33 -4.81 3.34 6.99
N MET A 34 -3.68 2.86 6.45
CA MET A 34 -2.49 2.63 7.27
C MET A 34 -1.82 3.93 7.70
N ALA A 35 -1.78 4.96 6.83
CA ALA A 35 -1.21 6.26 7.17
C ALA A 35 -2.00 6.95 8.30
N GLU A 36 -3.32 7.00 8.17
CA GLU A 36 -4.21 7.64 9.15
C GLU A 36 -4.25 6.88 10.47
N SER A 37 -4.30 5.55 10.43
CA SER A 37 -4.42 4.73 11.65
C SER A 37 -3.10 4.60 12.40
N LEU A 38 -1.96 4.51 11.72
CA LEU A 38 -0.67 4.17 12.33
C LEU A 38 0.32 5.34 12.42
N GLY A 39 0.12 6.43 11.66
CA GLY A 39 0.97 7.62 11.73
C GLY A 39 0.71 8.39 13.03
N LYS A 40 1.40 8.06 14.12
CA LYS A 40 1.17 8.65 15.45
C LYS A 40 2.43 9.23 16.07
N LYS A 41 2.29 10.42 16.62
CA LYS A 41 3.38 11.08 17.36
C LYS A 41 3.57 10.51 18.76
N TYR A 42 2.46 10.16 19.42
CA TYR A 42 2.45 9.73 20.82
C TYR A 42 1.95 8.30 20.95
N ASP A 43 2.47 7.59 21.95
CA ASP A 43 1.87 6.35 22.44
C ASP A 43 0.69 6.65 23.40
N LEU A 44 0.00 5.58 23.85
CA LEU A 44 -1.11 5.68 24.82
C LEU A 44 -0.70 6.22 26.18
N SER A 45 0.60 6.22 26.50
CA SER A 45 1.17 6.77 27.74
C SER A 45 1.61 8.23 27.59
N GLY A 46 1.48 8.83 26.39
CA GLY A 46 1.88 10.20 26.11
C GLY A 46 3.35 10.40 25.73
N ASN A 47 4.13 9.31 25.56
CA ASN A 47 5.51 9.40 25.15
C ASN A 47 5.62 9.67 23.66
N VAL A 48 6.60 10.49 23.23
CA VAL A 48 6.87 10.75 21.82
C VAL A 48 7.58 9.58 21.19
N ILE A 49 6.91 8.85 20.30
CA ILE A 49 7.45 7.67 19.60
C ILE A 49 7.56 7.85 18.08
N ARG A 50 6.72 8.70 17.44
CA ARG A 50 6.68 8.92 16.00
C ARG A 50 6.57 7.61 15.21
N TYR A 51 5.57 6.81 15.52
CA TYR A 51 5.29 5.54 14.85
C TYR A 51 4.66 5.76 13.47
N GLY A 52 4.82 4.76 12.59
CA GLY A 52 4.26 4.70 11.24
C GLY A 52 5.32 4.51 10.17
N ARG A 53 4.85 4.32 8.94
CA ARG A 53 5.68 4.16 7.74
C ARG A 53 5.19 5.11 6.66
N THR A 54 6.06 5.50 5.74
CA THR A 54 5.64 6.16 4.51
C THR A 54 4.98 5.13 3.59
N LEU A 55 3.75 5.39 3.18
CA LEU A 55 2.94 4.50 2.35
C LEU A 55 3.02 4.93 0.89
N ALA A 56 3.18 3.95 -0.01
CA ALA A 56 3.06 4.15 -1.44
C ALA A 56 2.15 3.07 -2.04
N SER A 57 1.40 3.42 -3.08
CA SER A 57 0.62 2.48 -3.87
C SER A 57 1.18 2.44 -5.27
N CYS A 58 1.62 1.26 -5.71
CA CYS A 58 2.09 0.96 -7.06
C CYS A 58 1.15 -0.05 -7.71
N LEU A 59 1.08 -0.09 -9.02
CA LEU A 59 0.27 -1.05 -9.76
C LEU A 59 1.14 -2.01 -10.58
N GLY A 60 1.03 -3.30 -10.32
CA GLY A 60 1.62 -4.32 -11.20
C GLY A 60 0.71 -4.57 -12.41
N THR A 61 1.25 -4.53 -13.64
CA THR A 61 2.65 -4.44 -14.06
C THR A 61 3.10 -3.02 -14.40
N THR A 62 2.19 -2.05 -14.42
CA THR A 62 2.43 -0.67 -14.89
C THR A 62 3.66 -0.06 -14.19
N ASP A 63 3.69 -0.10 -12.87
CA ASP A 63 4.76 0.51 -12.09
C ASP A 63 5.99 -0.39 -11.90
N MET A 64 6.03 -1.57 -12.52
CA MET A 64 7.27 -2.35 -12.56
C MET A 64 8.38 -1.61 -13.32
N HIS A 65 8.04 -0.89 -14.38
CA HIS A 65 9.04 -0.14 -15.15
C HIS A 65 9.53 1.13 -14.45
N SER A 66 8.73 1.70 -13.56
CA SER A 66 9.08 2.95 -12.86
C SER A 66 9.73 2.71 -11.50
N MET A 67 9.31 1.66 -10.77
CA MET A 67 9.64 1.50 -9.35
C MET A 67 10.52 0.28 -9.05
N THR A 68 10.54 -0.74 -9.92
CA THR A 68 11.24 -1.99 -9.60
C THR A 68 12.76 -1.80 -9.44
N GLN A 69 13.38 -0.91 -10.21
CA GLN A 69 14.81 -0.60 -10.06
C GLN A 69 15.12 -0.13 -8.63
N GLU A 70 14.33 0.80 -8.11
CA GLU A 70 14.49 1.32 -6.75
C GLU A 70 14.16 0.26 -5.70
N HIS A 71 13.15 -0.57 -5.95
CA HIS A 71 12.81 -1.69 -5.06
C HIS A 71 13.93 -2.74 -5.00
N GLN A 72 14.64 -2.99 -6.09
CA GLN A 72 15.69 -4.00 -6.19
C GLN A 72 17.05 -3.48 -5.71
N GLU A 73 17.46 -2.28 -6.08
CA GLU A 73 18.81 -1.78 -5.85
C GLU A 73 18.88 -0.59 -4.87
N GLY A 74 17.76 0.11 -4.64
CA GLY A 74 17.70 1.20 -3.68
C GLY A 74 17.86 0.76 -2.22
N LYS A 75 17.71 1.65 -1.25
CA LYS A 75 17.84 1.33 0.18
C LYS A 75 16.91 0.18 0.58
N ASN A 76 17.47 -0.81 1.31
CA ASN A 76 16.69 -1.93 1.86
C ASN A 76 15.96 -1.52 3.15
N ASN A 77 15.01 -0.61 3.04
CA ASN A 77 14.22 -0.05 4.13
C ASN A 77 12.70 -0.07 3.84
N LYS A 78 12.28 -0.96 2.94
CA LYS A 78 10.90 -1.09 2.47
C LYS A 78 10.35 -2.48 2.66
N LEU A 79 9.06 -2.56 2.92
CA LEU A 79 8.26 -3.77 2.80
C LEU A 79 7.39 -3.65 1.55
N ILE A 80 7.51 -4.58 0.62
CA ILE A 80 6.67 -4.67 -0.58
C ILE A 80 5.57 -5.68 -0.33
N GLN A 81 4.31 -5.23 -0.38
CA GLN A 81 3.14 -6.10 -0.20
C GLN A 81 2.40 -6.27 -1.53
N PHE A 82 2.48 -7.44 -2.10
CA PHE A 82 1.79 -7.80 -3.33
C PHE A 82 0.35 -8.25 -3.05
N ILE A 83 -0.57 -7.88 -3.95
CA ILE A 83 -1.94 -8.41 -3.96
C ILE A 83 -2.14 -9.12 -5.29
N SER A 84 -2.44 -10.41 -5.23
CA SER A 84 -2.71 -11.25 -6.41
C SER A 84 -4.15 -11.75 -6.47
N VAL A 85 -4.60 -12.09 -7.67
CA VAL A 85 -5.91 -12.69 -7.94
C VAL A 85 -5.70 -14.00 -8.67
N LYS A 86 -6.20 -15.10 -8.10
CA LYS A 86 -6.01 -16.44 -8.68
C LYS A 86 -6.83 -16.66 -9.94
N LYS A 87 -8.11 -16.24 -9.93
CA LYS A 87 -9.05 -16.42 -11.05
C LYS A 87 -9.60 -15.07 -11.49
N ARG A 88 -9.51 -14.78 -12.77
CA ARG A 88 -10.05 -13.56 -13.38
C ARG A 88 -11.40 -13.85 -14.04
N LYS A 89 -12.31 -12.88 -13.99
CA LYS A 89 -13.66 -13.02 -14.55
C LYS A 89 -13.64 -13.21 -16.07
N HIS A 90 -12.73 -12.50 -16.74
CA HIS A 90 -12.55 -12.58 -18.19
C HIS A 90 -11.09 -12.93 -18.47
N GLU A 91 -10.89 -14.05 -19.14
CA GLU A 91 -9.57 -14.50 -19.52
C GLU A 91 -9.34 -14.19 -21.01
N ILE A 92 -8.36 -13.33 -21.27
CA ILE A 92 -7.91 -12.99 -22.62
C ILE A 92 -6.60 -13.72 -22.85
N THR A 93 -6.45 -14.37 -23.99
CA THR A 93 -5.20 -15.00 -24.39
C THR A 93 -4.43 -14.13 -25.37
N ALA A 94 -3.11 -14.15 -25.27
CA ALA A 94 -2.21 -13.50 -26.20
C ALA A 94 -1.29 -14.54 -26.87
N ASN A 95 -0.92 -14.29 -28.12
CA ASN A 95 0.14 -15.04 -28.77
C ASN A 95 1.47 -14.58 -28.18
N CYS A 96 2.22 -15.52 -27.64
CA CYS A 96 3.52 -15.25 -27.02
C CYS A 96 4.60 -16.05 -27.70
N GLU A 97 5.78 -15.43 -27.84
CA GLU A 97 7.01 -16.11 -28.23
C GLU A 97 8.10 -15.76 -27.21
N GLU A 98 8.68 -16.79 -26.61
CA GLU A 98 9.73 -16.62 -25.61
C GLU A 98 10.76 -17.76 -25.75
N GLN A 99 12.04 -17.40 -25.90
CA GLN A 99 13.13 -18.35 -26.07
C GLN A 99 12.87 -19.40 -27.18
N GLY A 100 12.31 -18.94 -28.31
CA GLY A 100 11.99 -19.80 -29.47
C GLY A 100 10.75 -20.69 -29.31
N ARG A 101 10.01 -20.58 -28.19
CA ARG A 101 8.75 -21.28 -27.97
C ARG A 101 7.59 -20.35 -28.28
N LYS A 102 6.67 -20.82 -29.12
CA LYS A 102 5.45 -20.09 -29.51
C LYS A 102 4.20 -20.75 -28.92
N GLY A 103 3.26 -19.94 -28.47
CA GLY A 103 2.00 -20.44 -27.95
C GLY A 103 1.03 -19.35 -27.55
N GLN A 104 -0.17 -19.75 -27.18
CA GLN A 104 -1.16 -18.86 -26.58
C GLN A 104 -1.10 -18.96 -25.08
N VAL A 105 -1.04 -17.81 -24.39
CA VAL A 105 -1.00 -17.73 -22.93
C VAL A 105 -2.07 -16.76 -22.46
N ALA A 106 -2.79 -17.16 -21.42
CA ALA A 106 -3.75 -16.29 -20.77
C ALA A 106 -3.04 -15.10 -20.09
N LEU A 107 -3.52 -13.88 -20.31
CA LEU A 107 -2.91 -12.66 -19.76
C LEU A 107 -2.87 -12.68 -18.23
N GLY A 108 -3.87 -13.28 -17.57
CA GLY A 108 -3.86 -13.48 -16.13
C GLY A 108 -2.68 -14.32 -15.63
N ARG A 109 -2.27 -15.34 -16.41
CA ARG A 109 -1.08 -16.14 -16.09
C ARG A 109 0.21 -15.34 -16.26
N ILE A 110 0.30 -14.51 -17.30
CA ILE A 110 1.46 -13.63 -17.53
C ILE A 110 1.59 -12.64 -16.38
N LEU A 111 0.48 -12.03 -15.96
CA LEU A 111 0.45 -11.09 -14.85
C LEU A 111 0.89 -11.72 -13.52
N ASN A 112 0.43 -12.94 -13.23
CA ASN A 112 0.86 -13.68 -12.04
C ASN A 112 2.34 -14.11 -12.14
N ALA A 113 2.82 -14.47 -13.33
CA ALA A 113 4.23 -14.76 -13.56
C ALA A 113 5.12 -13.51 -13.31
N ALA A 114 4.69 -12.34 -13.76
CA ALA A 114 5.38 -11.08 -13.51
C ALA A 114 5.47 -10.77 -12.00
N LEU A 115 4.37 -10.95 -11.25
CA LEU A 115 4.36 -10.82 -9.78
C LEU A 115 5.37 -11.78 -9.14
N ASN A 116 5.28 -13.08 -9.47
CA ASN A 116 6.14 -14.10 -8.89
C ASN A 116 7.62 -13.85 -9.20
N SER A 117 7.92 -13.37 -10.41
CA SER A 117 9.29 -13.03 -10.80
C SER A 117 9.83 -11.85 -9.99
N ASN A 118 9.02 -10.80 -9.80
CA ASN A 118 9.39 -9.65 -8.98
C ASN A 118 9.59 -10.05 -7.51
N ALA A 119 8.67 -10.82 -6.93
CA ALA A 119 8.80 -11.31 -5.56
C ALA A 119 10.05 -12.17 -5.34
N ARG A 120 10.36 -13.06 -6.30
CA ARG A 120 11.57 -13.91 -6.24
C ARG A 120 12.84 -13.09 -6.37
N ALA A 121 12.88 -12.10 -7.24
CA ALA A 121 14.01 -11.19 -7.40
C ALA A 121 14.27 -10.38 -6.13
N LEU A 122 13.21 -9.89 -5.45
CA LEU A 122 13.34 -9.24 -4.14
C LEU A 122 13.89 -10.20 -3.09
N ALA A 123 13.39 -11.43 -3.05
CA ALA A 123 13.83 -12.44 -2.09
C ALA A 123 15.30 -12.84 -2.28
N SER A 124 15.81 -12.91 -3.54
CA SER A 124 17.22 -13.22 -3.81
C SER A 124 18.18 -12.16 -3.26
N GLU A 125 17.70 -10.92 -3.09
CA GLU A 125 18.46 -9.81 -2.51
C GLU A 125 18.10 -9.56 -1.02
N ASN A 126 17.47 -10.54 -0.35
CA ASN A 126 17.03 -10.44 1.04
C ASN A 126 16.15 -9.20 1.31
N ARG A 127 15.35 -8.78 0.33
CA ARG A 127 14.42 -7.67 0.45
C ARG A 127 13.06 -8.15 0.95
N MET A 128 12.53 -7.43 1.90
CA MET A 128 11.30 -7.84 2.59
C MET A 128 10.08 -7.67 1.69
N SER A 129 9.41 -8.78 1.38
CA SER A 129 8.15 -8.76 0.66
C SER A 129 7.17 -9.80 1.19
N CYS A 130 5.88 -9.60 0.89
CA CYS A 130 4.84 -10.58 1.17
C CYS A 130 3.76 -10.52 0.09
N GLU A 131 2.99 -11.59 -0.02
CA GLU A 131 1.86 -11.68 -0.93
C GLU A 131 0.58 -11.98 -0.17
N ILE A 132 -0.50 -11.28 -0.52
CA ILE A 132 -1.87 -11.62 -0.14
C ILE A 132 -2.59 -12.00 -1.43
N SER A 133 -3.09 -13.23 -1.49
CA SER A 133 -3.77 -13.77 -2.66
C SER A 133 -5.26 -13.92 -2.39
N ILE A 134 -6.11 -13.32 -3.24
CA ILE A 134 -7.54 -13.54 -3.22
C ILE A 134 -7.96 -14.52 -4.33
N PRO A 135 -8.99 -15.37 -4.11
CA PRO A 135 -9.44 -16.31 -5.12
C PRO A 135 -9.93 -15.62 -6.41
N GLU A 136 -10.75 -14.58 -6.28
CA GLU A 136 -11.34 -13.82 -7.38
C GLU A 136 -11.81 -12.45 -6.90
N ILE A 137 -12.10 -11.53 -7.82
CA ILE A 137 -12.63 -10.20 -7.51
C ILE A 137 -14.15 -10.28 -7.45
N THR A 138 -14.68 -10.43 -6.23
CA THR A 138 -16.11 -10.37 -5.92
C THR A 138 -16.35 -9.44 -4.72
N PRO A 139 -17.57 -8.93 -4.51
CA PRO A 139 -17.88 -8.15 -3.31
C PRO A 139 -17.50 -8.86 -2.00
N TYR A 140 -17.67 -10.19 -1.96
CA TYR A 140 -17.33 -11.01 -0.80
C TYR A 140 -15.82 -10.99 -0.50
N TYR A 141 -14.96 -11.29 -1.48
CA TYR A 141 -13.51 -11.33 -1.27
C TYR A 141 -12.91 -9.94 -1.08
N ILE A 142 -13.44 -8.93 -1.77
CA ILE A 142 -13.00 -7.54 -1.56
C ILE A 142 -13.41 -7.05 -0.17
N GLY A 143 -14.66 -7.29 0.26
CA GLY A 143 -15.12 -6.97 1.61
C GLY A 143 -14.28 -7.65 2.70
N GLY A 144 -13.98 -8.95 2.51
CA GLY A 144 -13.08 -9.68 3.40
C GLY A 144 -11.67 -9.11 3.47
N LEU A 145 -11.12 -8.68 2.33
CA LEU A 145 -9.79 -8.07 2.26
C LEU A 145 -9.76 -6.68 2.93
N LEU A 146 -10.79 -5.86 2.72
CA LEU A 146 -10.93 -4.57 3.40
C LEU A 146 -11.00 -4.77 4.93
N TYR A 147 -11.83 -5.70 5.39
CA TYR A 147 -11.95 -6.01 6.81
C TYR A 147 -10.64 -6.55 7.40
N PHE A 148 -9.95 -7.43 6.67
CA PHE A 148 -8.62 -7.91 7.06
C PHE A 148 -7.62 -6.77 7.27
N PHE A 149 -7.59 -5.79 6.38
CA PHE A 149 -6.68 -4.64 6.51
C PHE A 149 -7.07 -3.72 7.67
N MET A 150 -8.38 -3.51 7.91
CA MET A 150 -8.84 -2.75 9.07
C MET A 150 -8.41 -3.41 10.39
N LEU A 151 -8.61 -4.74 10.50
CA LEU A 151 -8.13 -5.49 11.66
C LEU A 151 -6.60 -5.44 11.79
N ALA A 152 -5.87 -5.56 10.69
CA ALA A 152 -4.41 -5.48 10.71
C ALA A 152 -3.91 -4.13 11.23
N ALA A 153 -4.56 -3.01 10.87
CA ALA A 153 -4.24 -1.70 11.41
C ALA A 153 -4.50 -1.61 12.92
N VAL A 154 -5.64 -2.15 13.39
CA VAL A 154 -5.98 -2.17 14.82
C VAL A 154 -4.98 -3.00 15.62
N TYR A 155 -4.66 -4.22 15.16
CA TYR A 155 -3.69 -5.08 15.84
C TYR A 155 -2.28 -4.48 15.84
N GLU A 156 -1.85 -3.88 14.74
CA GLU A 156 -0.55 -3.22 14.67
C GLU A 156 -0.50 -2.01 15.62
N GLY A 157 -1.57 -1.21 15.66
CA GLY A 157 -1.70 -0.11 16.61
C GLY A 157 -1.62 -0.56 18.06
N ALA A 158 -2.31 -1.66 18.41
CA ALA A 158 -2.26 -2.24 19.75
C ALA A 158 -0.83 -2.72 20.11
N MET A 159 -0.13 -3.39 19.19
CA MET A 159 1.25 -3.82 19.40
C MET A 159 2.23 -2.64 19.55
N ALA A 160 1.95 -1.54 18.88
CA ALA A 160 2.76 -0.31 18.95
C ALA A 160 2.38 0.58 20.15
N GLY A 161 1.34 0.22 20.90
CA GLY A 161 0.84 1.01 22.03
C GLY A 161 0.25 2.37 21.63
N ILE A 162 -0.34 2.46 20.42
CA ILE A 162 -0.93 3.69 19.88
C ILE A 162 -2.45 3.58 19.72
N ASN A 163 -3.15 4.72 19.64
CA ASN A 163 -4.57 4.75 19.26
C ASN A 163 -4.71 4.78 17.71
N PRO A 164 -5.21 3.71 17.07
CA PRO A 164 -5.40 3.70 15.62
C PRO A 164 -6.70 4.38 15.14
N PHE A 165 -7.53 4.90 16.05
CA PHE A 165 -8.88 5.39 15.75
C PHE A 165 -9.01 6.91 15.72
N ASP A 166 -7.94 7.66 16.02
CA ASP A 166 -7.91 9.11 15.96
C ASP A 166 -6.94 9.62 14.88
N GLN A 167 -7.01 10.91 14.58
CA GLN A 167 -6.23 11.54 13.50
C GLN A 167 -5.76 12.96 13.90
N PRO A 168 -5.04 13.12 15.03
CA PRO A 168 -4.68 14.46 15.51
C PRO A 168 -3.82 15.28 14.54
N GLY A 169 -3.03 14.64 13.69
CA GLY A 169 -2.24 15.31 12.66
C GLY A 169 -3.09 15.97 11.57
N VAL A 170 -4.24 15.37 11.23
CA VAL A 170 -5.19 15.92 10.27
C VAL A 170 -5.90 17.15 10.85
N GLU A 171 -6.25 17.14 12.12
CA GLU A 171 -6.89 18.27 12.78
C GLU A 171 -6.00 19.52 12.84
N ALA A 172 -4.68 19.32 12.94
CA ALA A 172 -3.73 20.42 12.98
C ALA A 172 -3.77 21.31 11.72
N TYR A 173 -3.77 20.70 10.51
CA TYR A 173 -3.83 21.47 9.28
C TYR A 173 -5.23 22.05 9.02
N LYS A 174 -6.29 21.36 9.40
CA LYS A 174 -7.66 21.86 9.25
C LYS A 174 -7.88 23.16 10.00
N LYS A 175 -7.35 23.25 11.24
CA LYS A 175 -7.42 24.48 12.03
C LYS A 175 -6.79 25.65 11.27
N ILE A 176 -5.57 25.48 10.76
CA ILE A 176 -4.86 26.53 9.99
C ILE A 176 -5.65 26.88 8.72
N LEU A 177 -6.19 25.89 8.01
CA LEU A 177 -7.00 26.12 6.82
C LEU A 177 -8.24 26.99 7.14
N HIS A 178 -8.96 26.68 8.23
CA HIS A 178 -10.12 27.47 8.63
C HIS A 178 -9.75 28.91 8.97
N GLU A 179 -8.63 29.13 9.65
CA GLU A 179 -8.10 30.48 9.95
C GLU A 179 -7.80 31.24 8.65
N SER A 180 -7.06 30.64 7.70
CA SER A 180 -6.75 31.26 6.41
C SER A 180 -7.98 31.57 5.56
N VAL A 181 -8.95 30.68 5.52
CA VAL A 181 -10.21 30.92 4.78
C VAL A 181 -11.01 32.08 5.40
N ALA A 182 -11.03 32.17 6.74
CA ALA A 182 -11.69 33.28 7.42
C ALA A 182 -11.02 34.63 7.11
N GLU A 183 -9.67 34.66 7.01
CA GLU A 183 -8.92 35.85 6.59
C GLU A 183 -9.29 36.26 5.16
N PHE A 184 -9.31 35.34 4.19
CA PHE A 184 -9.70 35.63 2.81
C PHE A 184 -11.13 36.23 2.71
N ILE A 185 -12.09 35.64 3.46
CA ILE A 185 -13.47 36.17 3.49
C ILE A 185 -13.50 37.59 4.04
N ALA A 186 -12.66 37.92 5.04
CA ALA A 186 -12.61 39.25 5.60
C ALA A 186 -12.00 40.25 4.62
N GLU A 187 -10.97 39.90 3.89
CA GLU A 187 -10.33 40.70 2.85
C GLU A 187 -11.29 41.02 1.71
N ASP A 188 -11.97 40.01 1.16
CA ASP A 188 -12.95 40.17 0.07
C ASP A 188 -14.13 41.09 0.45
N ASN A 189 -14.55 41.07 1.74
CA ASN A 189 -15.61 41.94 2.24
C ASN A 189 -15.16 43.40 2.45
N MET A 190 -13.86 43.68 2.49
CA MET A 190 -13.33 45.05 2.62
C MET A 190 -13.08 45.74 1.28
N GLU A 191 -13.00 44.94 0.18
CA GLU A 191 -12.78 45.47 -1.19
C GLU A 191 -14.10 45.70 -1.97
N GLY A 192 -15.24 45.27 -1.46
CA GLY A 192 -16.58 45.41 -2.08
C GLY A 192 -17.43 46.47 -1.39
#